data_217cb37aacbb0fd77464f26f2d9a952f
#
_entry.id   217cb37aacbb0fd77464f26f2d9a952f
#
_cell.length_a   1.000
_cell.length_b   1.000
_cell.length_c   1.000
_cell.angle_alpha   90.00
_cell.angle_beta   90.00
_cell.angle_gamma   90.00
#
_symmetry.space_group_name_H-M   'P 1'
#
loop_
_entity.id
_entity.type
_entity.pdbx_description
1 polymer ?
#
loop_
_entity_poly.entity_id
_entity_poly.type
_entity_poly.pdbx_seq_one_letter_code
_entity_poly.pdbx_strand_id
1 'polypeptide(L)'
;MKFSSIYPLLVSKAARKGRSRAEVDQVICWLTGYTPEQLHELAASDADYRTFFREAPHMAEKASEITGKVCGVTVETIEDSLMKKIRQLDKLIDELAKGKTLYQIFRTDPADYPVFEFDAPLIQNGSMDAGYVEVPFDVQKAFGKGRVPVHATFDKEPYDGQVVRMGTPCHIIGVRKEIRQKIGKTFGQTVHVTLKERPAG
;
A
#
# COMPACT_ATOMS: atom_id res chain seq x y z
N MET A 1 1.00 -11.09 -28.93
CA MET A 1 0.06 -10.01 -28.55
C MET A 1 0.88 -8.76 -28.30
N LYS A 2 0.50 -7.61 -28.91
CA LYS A 2 1.23 -6.33 -28.77
C LYS A 2 1.08 -5.77 -27.37
N PHE A 3 2.15 -5.21 -26.80
CA PHE A 3 2.10 -4.57 -25.49
C PHE A 3 1.18 -3.33 -25.50
N SER A 4 1.14 -2.60 -26.62
CA SER A 4 0.21 -1.47 -26.84
C SER A 4 -1.27 -1.85 -26.70
N SER A 5 -1.64 -3.11 -26.92
CA SER A 5 -3.01 -3.61 -26.70
C SER A 5 -3.26 -4.05 -25.25
N ILE A 6 -2.20 -4.44 -24.53
CA ILE A 6 -2.30 -4.95 -23.15
C ILE A 6 -2.25 -3.83 -22.13
N TYR A 7 -1.33 -2.87 -22.29
CA TYR A 7 -1.14 -1.78 -21.34
C TYR A 7 -2.44 -1.03 -21.01
N PRO A 8 -3.31 -0.63 -21.99
CA PRO A 8 -4.59 0.00 -21.67
C PRO A 8 -5.53 -0.90 -20.84
N LEU A 9 -5.45 -2.22 -20.99
CA LEU A 9 -6.26 -3.16 -20.21
C LEU A 9 -5.80 -3.22 -18.75
N LEU A 10 -4.49 -3.16 -18.50
CA LEU A 10 -3.92 -3.09 -17.13
C LEU A 10 -4.36 -1.78 -16.45
N VAL A 11 -4.24 -0.66 -17.16
CA VAL A 11 -4.70 0.65 -16.66
C VAL A 11 -6.21 0.63 -16.37
N SER A 12 -7.02 0.11 -17.29
CA SER A 12 -8.48 0.02 -17.12
C SER A 12 -8.86 -0.86 -15.93
N LYS A 13 -8.16 -1.98 -15.70
CA LYS A 13 -8.38 -2.86 -14.55
C LYS A 13 -8.17 -2.11 -13.22
N ALA A 14 -7.09 -1.35 -13.12
CA ALA A 14 -6.77 -0.55 -11.94
C ALA A 14 -7.75 0.64 -11.77
N ALA A 15 -8.06 1.36 -12.85
CA ALA A 15 -8.95 2.52 -12.86
C ALA A 15 -10.36 2.19 -12.37
N ARG A 16 -10.92 1.00 -12.69
CA ARG A 16 -12.23 0.53 -12.18
C ARG A 16 -12.28 0.43 -10.66
N LYS A 17 -11.13 0.42 -10.00
CA LYS A 17 -10.98 0.36 -8.54
C LYS A 17 -10.42 1.65 -7.96
N GLY A 18 -10.47 2.76 -8.72
CA GLY A 18 -10.04 4.08 -8.26
C GLY A 18 -8.53 4.27 -8.23
N ARG A 19 -7.74 3.38 -8.90
CA ARG A 19 -6.28 3.52 -8.97
C ARG A 19 -5.89 4.32 -10.22
N SER A 20 -4.84 5.11 -10.12
CA SER A 20 -4.38 5.96 -11.21
C SER A 20 -3.49 5.19 -12.21
N ARG A 21 -3.38 5.74 -13.44
CA ARG A 21 -2.41 5.29 -14.43
C ARG A 21 -0.97 5.39 -13.89
N ALA A 22 -0.65 6.46 -13.19
CA ALA A 22 0.68 6.67 -12.61
C ALA A 22 1.08 5.55 -11.63
N GLU A 23 0.14 5.02 -10.85
CA GLU A 23 0.39 3.86 -9.98
C GLU A 23 0.65 2.57 -10.77
N VAL A 24 -0.08 2.37 -11.88
CA VAL A 24 0.17 1.23 -12.80
C VAL A 24 1.57 1.34 -13.40
N ASP A 25 1.96 2.54 -13.86
CA ASP A 25 3.29 2.80 -14.43
C ASP A 25 4.39 2.50 -13.39
N GLN A 26 4.22 2.95 -12.15
CA GLN A 26 5.17 2.67 -11.07
C GLN A 26 5.32 1.16 -10.81
N VAL A 27 4.22 0.41 -10.83
CA VAL A 27 4.25 -1.06 -10.66
C VAL A 27 5.00 -1.73 -11.80
N ILE A 28 4.74 -1.33 -13.05
CA ILE A 28 5.42 -1.89 -14.23
C ILE A 28 6.90 -1.53 -14.21
N CYS A 29 7.25 -0.26 -13.97
CA CYS A 29 8.63 0.21 -13.90
C CYS A 29 9.40 -0.49 -12.78
N TRP A 30 8.80 -0.66 -11.60
CA TRP A 30 9.42 -1.41 -10.50
C TRP A 30 9.71 -2.86 -10.89
N LEU A 31 8.78 -3.54 -11.57
CA LEU A 31 8.96 -4.95 -11.94
C LEU A 31 10.04 -5.14 -13.02
N THR A 32 10.15 -4.22 -13.98
CA THR A 32 10.88 -4.41 -15.23
C THR A 32 12.14 -3.54 -15.36
N GLY A 33 12.31 -2.55 -14.48
CA GLY A 33 13.41 -1.60 -14.56
C GLY A 33 13.30 -0.55 -15.67
N TYR A 34 12.22 -0.51 -16.41
CA TYR A 34 11.97 0.56 -17.38
C TYR A 34 11.77 1.90 -16.70
N THR A 35 12.23 2.98 -17.34
CA THR A 35 11.79 4.33 -16.98
C THR A 35 10.36 4.58 -17.46
N PRO A 36 9.64 5.55 -16.89
CA PRO A 36 8.31 5.93 -17.39
C PRO A 36 8.29 6.28 -18.87
N GLU A 37 9.33 6.96 -19.37
CA GLU A 37 9.49 7.34 -20.78
C GLU A 37 9.60 6.10 -21.66
N GLN A 38 10.50 5.16 -21.33
CA GLN A 38 10.68 3.89 -22.04
C GLN A 38 9.39 3.06 -22.04
N LEU A 39 8.69 3.02 -20.89
CA LEU A 39 7.41 2.32 -20.79
C LEU A 39 6.37 2.91 -21.76
N HIS A 40 6.28 4.24 -21.82
CA HIS A 40 5.31 4.91 -22.68
C HIS A 40 5.67 4.75 -24.16
N GLU A 41 6.94 4.76 -24.54
CA GLU A 41 7.40 4.46 -25.89
C GLU A 41 7.02 3.03 -26.31
N LEU A 42 7.25 2.04 -25.43
CA LEU A 42 6.86 0.66 -25.69
C LEU A 42 5.34 0.49 -25.77
N ALA A 43 4.58 1.19 -24.93
CA ALA A 43 3.11 1.19 -24.97
C ALA A 43 2.54 1.82 -26.25
N ALA A 44 3.30 2.66 -26.95
CA ALA A 44 2.95 3.26 -28.23
C ALA A 44 3.53 2.48 -29.44
N SER A 45 4.39 1.50 -29.20
CA SER A 45 5.10 0.74 -30.25
C SER A 45 4.34 -0.52 -30.69
N ASP A 46 4.91 -1.19 -31.70
CA ASP A 46 4.46 -2.51 -32.14
C ASP A 46 5.11 -3.68 -31.39
N ALA A 47 5.89 -3.40 -30.34
CA ALA A 47 6.54 -4.42 -29.53
C ALA A 47 5.51 -5.41 -28.95
N ASP A 48 5.81 -6.69 -29.08
CA ASP A 48 4.98 -7.71 -28.44
C ASP A 48 5.36 -7.93 -26.97
N TYR A 49 4.52 -8.65 -26.25
CA TYR A 49 4.71 -8.89 -24.83
C TYR A 49 5.97 -9.71 -24.50
N ARG A 50 6.43 -10.53 -25.46
CA ARG A 50 7.70 -11.27 -25.33
C ARG A 50 8.89 -10.31 -25.43
N THR A 51 8.89 -9.40 -26.40
CA THR A 51 9.90 -8.36 -26.59
C THR A 51 9.94 -7.44 -25.40
N PHE A 52 8.77 -7.00 -24.91
CA PHE A 52 8.67 -6.19 -23.69
C PHE A 52 9.42 -6.79 -22.51
N PHE A 53 9.25 -8.09 -22.21
CA PHE A 53 9.95 -8.73 -21.10
C PHE A 53 11.39 -9.14 -21.40
N ARG A 54 11.73 -9.37 -22.67
CA ARG A 54 13.10 -9.71 -23.09
C ARG A 54 14.03 -8.50 -23.00
N GLU A 55 13.52 -7.33 -23.36
CA GLU A 55 14.27 -6.08 -23.40
C GLU A 55 14.20 -5.29 -22.09
N ALA A 56 13.48 -5.81 -21.09
CA ALA A 56 13.43 -5.22 -19.77
C ALA A 56 14.83 -5.09 -19.18
N PRO A 57 15.25 -3.89 -18.72
CA PRO A 57 16.60 -3.65 -18.20
C PRO A 57 17.01 -4.63 -17.10
N HIS A 58 16.07 -4.94 -16.20
CA HIS A 58 16.21 -6.00 -15.19
C HIS A 58 14.83 -6.39 -14.68
N MET A 59 14.72 -7.55 -14.06
CA MET A 59 13.54 -7.88 -13.26
C MET A 59 13.80 -7.53 -11.79
N ALA A 60 12.77 -7.05 -11.09
CA ALA A 60 12.89 -6.72 -9.68
C ALA A 60 13.49 -7.89 -8.87
N GLU A 61 14.44 -7.61 -7.99
CA GLU A 61 15.10 -8.62 -7.14
C GLU A 61 14.06 -9.43 -6.34
N LYS A 62 13.02 -8.75 -5.85
CA LYS A 62 11.91 -9.36 -5.10
C LYS A 62 10.81 -9.95 -6.00
N ALA A 63 11.02 -10.10 -7.31
CA ALA A 63 10.05 -10.74 -8.20
C ALA A 63 9.73 -12.18 -7.81
N SER A 64 10.68 -12.90 -7.19
CA SER A 64 10.47 -14.26 -6.65
C SER A 64 9.47 -14.32 -5.48
N GLU A 65 9.27 -13.21 -4.77
CA GLU A 65 8.29 -13.08 -3.68
C GLU A 65 6.86 -12.82 -4.19
N ILE A 66 6.67 -12.68 -5.51
CA ILE A 66 5.34 -12.52 -6.12
C ILE A 66 4.71 -13.91 -6.25
N THR A 67 3.88 -14.26 -5.29
CA THR A 67 3.27 -15.58 -5.13
C THR A 67 1.75 -15.53 -5.09
N GLY A 68 1.12 -16.70 -5.15
CA GLY A 68 -0.31 -16.89 -5.02
C GLY A 68 -1.05 -16.89 -6.36
N LYS A 69 -2.38 -17.00 -6.31
CA LYS A 69 -3.22 -17.17 -7.50
C LYS A 69 -3.55 -15.85 -8.20
N VAL A 70 -3.48 -15.86 -9.53
CA VAL A 70 -4.01 -14.82 -10.42
C VAL A 70 -4.59 -15.47 -11.66
N CYS A 71 -5.79 -15.07 -12.09
CA CYS A 71 -6.49 -15.66 -13.24
C CYS A 71 -6.55 -17.20 -13.20
N GLY A 72 -6.76 -17.79 -12.01
CA GLY A 72 -6.85 -19.24 -11.82
C GLY A 72 -5.52 -19.99 -11.78
N VAL A 73 -4.38 -19.31 -11.98
CA VAL A 73 -3.04 -19.92 -12.03
C VAL A 73 -2.23 -19.50 -10.79
N THR A 74 -1.48 -20.43 -10.22
CA THR A 74 -0.54 -20.18 -9.11
C THR A 74 0.80 -19.73 -9.69
N VAL A 75 1.23 -18.52 -9.38
CA VAL A 75 2.40 -17.86 -10.02
C VAL A 75 3.70 -18.63 -9.79
N GLU A 76 3.93 -19.09 -8.57
CA GLU A 76 5.16 -19.78 -8.17
C GLU A 76 5.35 -21.14 -8.86
N THR A 77 4.27 -21.77 -9.34
CA THR A 77 4.32 -23.08 -10.01
C THR A 77 4.53 -23.01 -11.53
N ILE A 78 4.66 -21.79 -12.07
CA ILE A 78 4.84 -21.62 -13.53
C ILE A 78 6.31 -21.86 -13.89
N GLU A 79 6.54 -22.85 -14.77
CA GLU A 79 7.88 -23.21 -15.24
C GLU A 79 8.34 -22.32 -16.41
N ASP A 80 7.43 -21.98 -17.34
CA ASP A 80 7.76 -21.09 -18.47
C ASP A 80 8.11 -19.69 -17.98
N SER A 81 9.35 -19.28 -18.22
CA SER A 81 9.91 -18.01 -17.72
C SER A 81 9.14 -16.79 -18.20
N LEU A 82 8.71 -16.76 -19.46
CA LEU A 82 7.94 -15.63 -20.00
C LEU A 82 6.55 -15.59 -19.40
N MET A 83 5.87 -16.73 -19.35
CA MET A 83 4.54 -16.82 -18.75
C MET A 83 4.58 -16.43 -17.27
N LYS A 84 5.61 -16.85 -16.55
CA LYS A 84 5.81 -16.45 -15.14
C LYS A 84 5.89 -14.94 -14.99
N LYS A 85 6.72 -14.26 -15.78
CA LYS A 85 6.83 -12.77 -15.78
C LYS A 85 5.49 -12.10 -16.10
N ILE A 86 4.76 -12.60 -17.08
CA ILE A 86 3.42 -12.11 -17.42
C ILE A 86 2.48 -12.24 -16.21
N ARG A 87 2.44 -13.41 -15.57
CA ARG A 87 1.57 -13.64 -14.42
C ARG A 87 2.02 -12.89 -13.16
N GLN A 88 3.30 -12.64 -13.01
CA GLN A 88 3.81 -11.73 -11.97
C GLN A 88 3.25 -10.32 -12.16
N LEU A 89 3.30 -9.77 -13.38
CA LEU A 89 2.71 -8.46 -13.66
C LEU A 89 1.19 -8.45 -13.44
N ASP A 90 0.48 -9.45 -13.96
CA ASP A 90 -0.98 -9.61 -13.75
C ASP A 90 -1.32 -9.63 -12.24
N LYS A 91 -0.50 -10.30 -11.43
CA LYS A 91 -0.66 -10.41 -9.98
C LYS A 91 -0.47 -9.07 -9.28
N LEU A 92 0.57 -8.32 -9.63
CA LEU A 92 0.82 -7.00 -9.06
C LEU A 92 -0.31 -6.01 -9.37
N ILE A 93 -0.80 -6.01 -10.62
CA ILE A 93 -1.95 -5.18 -11.01
C ILE A 93 -3.24 -5.63 -10.31
N ASP A 94 -3.41 -6.92 -10.05
CA ASP A 94 -4.52 -7.44 -9.27
C ASP A 94 -4.44 -7.00 -7.80
N GLU A 95 -3.24 -7.01 -7.21
CA GLU A 95 -3.00 -6.50 -5.86
C GLU A 95 -3.26 -4.99 -5.76
N LEU A 96 -2.83 -4.21 -6.76
CA LEU A 96 -3.11 -2.77 -6.85
C LEU A 96 -4.62 -2.52 -6.92
N ALA A 97 -5.33 -3.25 -7.78
CA ALA A 97 -6.78 -3.15 -7.92
C ALA A 97 -7.53 -3.57 -6.63
N LYS A 98 -6.97 -4.46 -5.83
CA LYS A 98 -7.50 -4.88 -4.52
C LYS A 98 -7.20 -3.90 -3.39
N GLY A 99 -6.52 -2.79 -3.67
CA GLY A 99 -6.29 -1.71 -2.71
C GLY A 99 -4.97 -1.79 -1.96
N LYS A 100 -4.05 -2.73 -2.28
CA LYS A 100 -2.72 -2.72 -1.67
C LYS A 100 -1.98 -1.42 -2.00
N THR A 101 -1.19 -0.94 -1.06
CA THR A 101 -0.31 0.21 -1.26
C THR A 101 0.92 -0.18 -2.08
N LEU A 102 1.59 0.82 -2.67
CA LEU A 102 2.79 0.55 -3.48
C LEU A 102 3.90 -0.11 -2.67
N TYR A 103 4.13 0.30 -1.41
CA TYR A 103 5.14 -0.34 -0.56
C TYR A 103 4.84 -1.82 -0.27
N GLN A 104 3.55 -2.19 -0.14
CA GLN A 104 3.13 -3.59 0.00
C GLN A 104 3.32 -4.37 -1.31
N ILE A 105 3.01 -3.75 -2.47
CA ILE A 105 3.19 -4.33 -3.81
C ILE A 105 4.66 -4.54 -4.10
N PHE A 106 5.51 -3.60 -3.73
CA PHE A 106 6.97 -3.65 -3.93
C PHE A 106 7.70 -4.55 -2.94
N ARG A 107 6.96 -5.24 -2.06
CA ARG A 107 7.55 -6.10 -1.02
C ARG A 107 8.59 -5.33 -0.18
N THR A 108 8.30 -4.05 0.09
CA THR A 108 9.14 -3.22 0.96
C THR A 108 9.27 -3.89 2.33
N ASP A 109 10.47 -3.86 2.90
CA ASP A 109 10.68 -4.38 4.24
C ASP A 109 9.81 -3.61 5.24
N PRO A 110 9.14 -4.26 6.19
CA PRO A 110 8.37 -3.58 7.23
C PRO A 110 9.17 -2.54 8.02
N ALA A 111 10.49 -2.71 8.14
CA ALA A 111 11.38 -1.71 8.73
C ALA A 111 11.35 -0.38 7.97
N ASP A 112 11.12 -0.41 6.66
CA ASP A 112 11.11 0.73 5.74
C ASP A 112 9.70 1.23 5.41
N TYR A 113 8.66 0.73 6.09
CA TYR A 113 7.30 1.24 5.89
C TYR A 113 7.20 2.71 6.26
N PRO A 114 6.38 3.50 5.54
CA PRO A 114 6.24 4.93 5.80
C PRO A 114 5.70 5.20 7.21
N VAL A 115 6.25 6.23 7.84
CA VAL A 115 5.75 6.78 9.09
C VAL A 115 4.93 8.02 8.77
N PHE A 116 3.71 8.06 9.30
CA PHE A 116 2.80 9.20 9.18
C PHE A 116 2.81 9.97 10.51
N GLU A 117 3.04 11.28 10.45
CA GLU A 117 3.13 12.13 11.63
C GLU A 117 2.07 13.23 11.56
N PHE A 118 1.45 13.54 12.70
CA PHE A 118 0.46 14.61 12.81
C PHE A 118 0.24 14.99 14.27
N ASP A 119 -0.31 16.19 14.47
CA ASP A 119 -0.78 16.66 15.78
C ASP A 119 -2.31 16.60 15.82
N ALA A 120 -2.87 16.10 16.91
CA ALA A 120 -4.31 16.00 17.08
C ALA A 120 -4.74 16.23 18.55
N PRO A 121 -5.93 16.80 18.80
CA PRO A 121 -6.46 16.91 20.14
C PRO A 121 -6.83 15.53 20.70
N LEU A 122 -6.58 15.32 21.96
CA LEU A 122 -7.05 14.14 22.70
C LEU A 122 -8.54 14.30 23.01
N ILE A 123 -9.37 13.50 22.41
CA ILE A 123 -10.84 13.58 22.51
C ILE A 123 -11.33 12.54 23.51
N GLN A 124 -12.24 12.96 24.42
CA GLN A 124 -12.91 12.03 25.33
C GLN A 124 -14.05 11.28 24.62
N ASN A 125 -14.18 9.99 24.86
CA ASN A 125 -15.25 9.20 24.30
C ASN A 125 -16.51 9.28 25.19
N GLY A 126 -17.37 10.26 24.90
CA GLY A 126 -18.57 10.51 25.70
C GLY A 126 -18.22 10.87 27.15
N SER A 127 -18.85 10.21 28.12
CA SER A 127 -18.60 10.39 29.56
C SER A 127 -17.58 9.38 30.13
N MET A 128 -17.01 8.52 29.29
CA MET A 128 -16.07 7.47 29.73
C MET A 128 -14.68 8.03 29.94
N ASP A 129 -13.88 7.43 30.85
CA ASP A 129 -12.44 7.68 30.96
C ASP A 129 -11.69 6.94 29.86
N ALA A 130 -12.12 7.16 28.62
CA ALA A 130 -11.49 6.64 27.41
C ALA A 130 -11.26 7.76 26.43
N GLY A 131 -10.11 7.77 25.78
CA GLY A 131 -9.72 8.81 24.83
C GLY A 131 -9.29 8.25 23.48
N TYR A 132 -9.35 9.11 22.49
CA TYR A 132 -8.86 8.82 21.14
C TYR A 132 -8.36 10.10 20.48
N VAL A 133 -7.62 9.94 19.41
CA VAL A 133 -7.30 11.01 18.46
C VAL A 133 -7.87 10.67 17.08
N GLU A 134 -8.28 11.70 16.35
CA GLU A 134 -8.72 11.58 14.97
C GLU A 134 -7.51 11.58 14.04
N VAL A 135 -7.54 10.69 13.02
CA VAL A 135 -6.51 10.62 11.99
C VAL A 135 -6.88 11.60 10.87
N PRO A 136 -6.06 12.65 10.61
CA PRO A 136 -6.44 13.77 9.74
C PRO A 136 -6.28 13.50 8.24
N PHE A 137 -5.99 12.27 7.83
CA PHE A 137 -5.78 11.88 6.44
C PHE A 137 -6.60 10.64 6.05
N ASP A 138 -6.69 10.36 4.75
CA ASP A 138 -7.36 9.18 4.22
C ASP A 138 -6.56 7.91 4.53
N VAL A 139 -6.98 7.20 5.58
CA VAL A 139 -6.37 5.95 6.05
C VAL A 139 -6.43 4.85 5.00
N GLN A 140 -7.52 4.79 4.23
CA GLN A 140 -7.66 3.78 3.19
C GLN A 140 -6.69 4.00 2.03
N LYS A 141 -6.45 5.26 1.67
CA LYS A 141 -5.44 5.62 0.67
C LYS A 141 -4.02 5.40 1.20
N ALA A 142 -3.76 5.77 2.45
CA ALA A 142 -2.43 5.67 3.07
C ALA A 142 -1.99 4.22 3.32
N PHE A 143 -2.90 3.35 3.78
CA PHE A 143 -2.59 1.99 4.22
C PHE A 143 -3.25 0.88 3.39
N GLY A 144 -4.11 1.22 2.39
CA GLY A 144 -4.82 0.25 1.56
C GLY A 144 -5.95 -0.52 2.27
N LYS A 145 -6.28 -0.16 3.50
CA LYS A 145 -7.31 -0.82 4.32
C LYS A 145 -7.86 0.13 5.38
N GLY A 146 -9.10 -0.13 5.84
CA GLY A 146 -9.79 0.73 6.83
C GLY A 146 -9.57 0.32 8.29
N ARG A 147 -8.99 -0.87 8.55
CA ARG A 147 -8.56 -1.30 9.88
C ARG A 147 -7.08 -1.63 9.82
N VAL A 148 -6.26 -0.86 10.51
CA VAL A 148 -4.80 -0.92 10.38
C VAL A 148 -4.17 -1.17 11.74
N PRO A 149 -3.55 -2.33 12.00
CA PRO A 149 -2.66 -2.49 13.13
C PRO A 149 -1.45 -1.59 12.93
N VAL A 150 -1.07 -0.85 13.97
CA VAL A 150 0.02 0.13 13.90
C VAL A 150 0.94 0.04 15.11
N HIS A 151 2.21 0.34 14.86
CA HIS A 151 3.11 0.86 15.87
C HIS A 151 2.90 2.38 15.88
N ALA A 152 2.44 2.91 16.99
CA ALA A 152 2.21 4.34 17.17
C ALA A 152 3.11 4.91 18.25
N THR A 153 3.30 6.22 18.23
CA THR A 153 3.77 6.95 19.41
C THR A 153 2.81 8.09 19.72
N PHE A 154 2.65 8.41 20.99
CA PHE A 154 1.98 9.60 21.48
C PHE A 154 2.98 10.43 22.30
N ASP A 155 3.37 11.61 21.82
CA ASP A 155 4.45 12.42 22.42
C ASP A 155 5.71 11.57 22.69
N LYS A 156 6.09 10.69 21.77
CA LYS A 156 7.19 9.70 21.82
C LYS A 156 6.94 8.47 22.71
N GLU A 157 5.85 8.39 23.47
CA GLU A 157 5.51 7.18 24.22
C GLU A 157 4.99 6.09 23.26
N PRO A 158 5.63 4.91 23.18
CA PRO A 158 5.26 3.88 22.22
C PRO A 158 3.95 3.18 22.59
N TYR A 159 3.19 2.82 21.57
CA TYR A 159 1.92 2.15 21.71
C TYR A 159 1.60 1.27 20.50
N ASP A 160 1.28 0.02 20.74
CA ASP A 160 0.76 -0.89 19.70
C ASP A 160 -0.76 -0.88 19.73
N GLY A 161 -1.36 -0.39 18.65
CA GLY A 161 -2.80 -0.23 18.56
C GLY A 161 -3.38 -0.54 17.19
N GLN A 162 -4.59 -0.07 16.99
CA GLN A 162 -5.27 -0.16 15.70
C GLN A 162 -5.92 1.18 15.36
N VAL A 163 -5.71 1.62 14.13
CA VAL A 163 -6.51 2.67 13.50
C VAL A 163 -7.79 2.02 12.98
N VAL A 164 -8.94 2.57 13.38
CA VAL A 164 -10.25 2.01 13.05
C VAL A 164 -11.27 3.14 12.80
N ARG A 165 -12.39 2.80 12.16
CA ARG A 165 -13.57 3.67 12.08
C ARG A 165 -14.66 3.10 12.96
N MET A 166 -15.13 3.85 13.97
CA MET A 166 -16.11 3.39 14.95
C MET A 166 -17.36 4.30 14.96
N GLY A 167 -18.00 4.45 13.80
CA GLY A 167 -19.14 5.35 13.66
C GLY A 167 -18.76 6.84 13.63
N THR A 168 -17.47 7.15 13.61
CA THR A 168 -16.94 8.50 13.51
C THR A 168 -16.82 8.95 12.03
N PRO A 169 -16.84 10.27 11.74
CA PRO A 169 -16.66 10.78 10.38
C PRO A 169 -15.31 10.38 9.78
N CYS A 170 -14.26 10.31 10.61
CA CYS A 170 -12.90 9.93 10.24
C CYS A 170 -12.44 8.66 10.98
N HIS A 171 -11.27 8.15 10.61
CA HIS A 171 -10.61 7.09 11.37
C HIS A 171 -10.04 7.65 12.68
N ILE A 172 -9.97 6.81 13.68
CA ILE A 172 -9.46 7.14 15.01
C ILE A 172 -8.46 6.10 15.48
N ILE A 173 -7.61 6.50 16.43
CA ILE A 173 -6.82 5.58 17.25
C ILE A 173 -7.06 5.86 18.73
N GLY A 174 -7.40 4.82 19.49
CA GLY A 174 -7.64 4.93 20.92
C GLY A 174 -6.35 5.22 21.69
N VAL A 175 -6.41 6.11 22.68
CA VAL A 175 -5.32 6.44 23.58
C VAL A 175 -5.67 5.96 24.98
N ARG A 176 -5.04 4.87 25.42
CA ARG A 176 -5.32 4.26 26.74
C ARG A 176 -4.97 5.19 27.88
N LYS A 177 -5.61 4.97 29.02
CA LYS A 177 -5.38 5.77 30.25
C LYS A 177 -3.90 5.79 30.66
N GLU A 178 -3.23 4.62 30.60
CA GLU A 178 -1.83 4.51 30.96
C GLU A 178 -0.93 5.37 30.07
N ILE A 179 -1.23 5.45 28.76
CA ILE A 179 -0.50 6.31 27.83
C ILE A 179 -0.73 7.77 28.15
N ARG A 180 -2.00 8.19 28.38
CA ARG A 180 -2.34 9.57 28.75
C ARG A 180 -1.62 10.01 30.02
N GLN A 181 -1.52 9.12 31.01
CA GLN A 181 -0.79 9.38 32.27
C GLN A 181 0.71 9.54 32.03
N LYS A 182 1.32 8.68 31.21
CA LYS A 182 2.75 8.74 30.91
C LYS A 182 3.14 10.02 30.17
N ILE A 183 2.32 10.46 29.21
CA ILE A 183 2.58 11.71 28.46
C ILE A 183 2.12 12.96 29.23
N GLY A 184 1.47 12.80 30.38
CA GLY A 184 1.01 13.90 31.22
C GLY A 184 -0.08 14.77 30.58
N LYS A 185 -0.90 14.21 29.69
CA LYS A 185 -1.92 14.95 28.96
C LYS A 185 -3.34 14.51 29.29
N THR A 186 -4.24 15.50 29.27
CA THR A 186 -5.67 15.34 29.50
C THR A 186 -6.48 15.67 28.25
N PHE A 187 -7.78 15.38 28.28
CA PHE A 187 -8.68 15.66 27.16
C PHE A 187 -8.66 17.14 26.76
N GLY A 188 -8.72 17.40 25.46
CA GLY A 188 -8.61 18.71 24.84
C GLY A 188 -7.19 19.17 24.53
N GLN A 189 -6.18 18.54 25.10
CA GLN A 189 -4.78 18.88 24.80
C GLN A 189 -4.30 18.19 23.53
N THR A 190 -3.44 18.87 22.79
CA THR A 190 -2.82 18.35 21.55
C THR A 190 -1.73 17.34 21.88
N VAL A 191 -1.72 16.25 21.12
CA VAL A 191 -0.74 15.15 21.20
C VAL A 191 -0.06 15.01 19.86
N HIS A 192 1.26 14.89 19.84
CA HIS A 192 2.00 14.51 18.63
C HIS A 192 1.92 13.00 18.43
N VAL A 193 1.48 12.59 17.22
CA VAL A 193 1.21 11.19 16.91
C VAL A 193 2.06 10.74 15.75
N THR A 194 2.72 9.60 15.88
CA THR A 194 3.29 8.89 14.73
C THR A 194 2.56 7.58 14.52
N LEU A 195 2.37 7.18 13.28
CA LEU A 195 1.76 5.91 12.90
C LEU A 195 2.63 5.20 11.86
N LYS A 196 2.97 3.96 12.13
CA LYS A 196 3.62 3.04 11.18
C LYS A 196 2.80 1.75 11.10
N GLU A 197 2.51 1.26 9.89
CA GLU A 197 1.79 0.00 9.75
C GLU A 197 2.58 -1.13 10.40
N ARG A 198 1.90 -1.94 11.22
CA ARG A 198 2.42 -3.18 11.75
C ARG A 198 2.01 -4.33 10.81
N PRO A 199 2.96 -5.09 10.24
CA PRO A 199 2.63 -6.24 9.41
C PRO A 199 1.77 -7.24 10.20
N ALA A 200 0.87 -7.91 9.49
CA ALA A 200 0.17 -9.05 10.06
C ALA A 200 1.19 -10.17 10.33
N GLY A 201 1.26 -10.62 11.56
CA GLY A 201 2.03 -11.79 11.92
C GLY A 201 1.43 -13.06 11.34
#